data_54ffceb11fedbda087d2212f09d75fe3
#
_entry.id   54ffceb11fedbda087d2212f09d75fe3
#
_cell.length_a   1.000
_cell.length_b   1.000
_cell.length_c   1.000
_cell.angle_alpha   90.00
_cell.angle_beta   90.00
_cell.angle_gamma   90.00
#
_symmetry.space_group_name_H-M   'P 1'
#
loop_
_entity.id
_entity.type
_entity.pdbx_description
1 polymer ?
#
loop_
_entity_poly.entity_id
_entity_poly.type
_entity_poly.pdbx_seq_one_letter_code
_entity_poly.pdbx_strand_id
1 'polypeptide(L)'
;NKDICRIEKSENIFIKKYNLSEKFVILYSGNIGKGSNIKILIKLAMILKDNKKIQFVVIGEGMEKPLVEKAIAQHELENILLLPYQPIDFLSHSLSSANLAYVSVENKAANVCIPSKTFNLLNVEVPLLCVASENAEITKLIDSCGIGKTFQEDNITGMADFVESIIDNEGKIMEFKSNIHNIKDDFSYLNASKFVK
;
A
#
# COMPACT_ATOMS: atom_id res chain seq x y z
N ASN A 1 -13.72 7.11 7.58
CA ASN A 1 -13.82 8.52 7.15
C ASN A 1 -14.77 8.59 5.97
N LYS A 2 -15.91 9.28 6.12
CA LYS A 2 -16.93 9.43 5.06
C LYS A 2 -16.43 10.21 3.84
N ASP A 3 -15.29 10.88 3.95
CA ASP A 3 -14.78 11.83 2.96
C ASP A 3 -13.64 11.27 2.08
N ILE A 4 -13.18 10.02 2.32
CA ILE A 4 -12.13 9.40 1.50
C ILE A 4 -12.79 8.71 0.32
N CYS A 5 -12.53 9.23 -0.89
CA CYS A 5 -13.05 8.70 -2.14
C CYS A 5 -11.95 8.53 -3.18
N ARG A 6 -12.19 7.66 -4.15
CA ARG A 6 -11.30 7.47 -5.29
C ARG A 6 -11.25 8.73 -6.14
N ILE A 7 -10.03 9.11 -6.52
CA ILE A 7 -9.74 10.21 -7.46
C ILE A 7 -9.16 9.60 -8.74
N GLU A 8 -9.73 9.94 -9.88
CA GLU A 8 -9.23 9.46 -11.17
C GLU A 8 -7.83 10.04 -11.48
N LYS A 9 -6.99 9.26 -12.16
CA LYS A 9 -5.59 9.59 -12.42
C LYS A 9 -5.42 10.94 -13.11
N SER A 10 -6.30 11.27 -14.05
CA SER A 10 -6.30 12.53 -14.80
C SER A 10 -6.56 13.78 -13.94
N GLU A 11 -7.34 13.61 -12.87
CA GLU A 11 -7.72 14.69 -11.95
C GLU A 11 -6.85 14.73 -10.69
N ASN A 12 -5.98 13.74 -10.52
CA ASN A 12 -5.20 13.57 -9.31
C ASN A 12 -4.06 14.58 -9.21
N ILE A 13 -4.24 15.60 -8.35
CA ILE A 13 -3.24 16.67 -8.15
C ILE A 13 -1.96 16.18 -7.45
N PHE A 14 -2.00 15.07 -6.67
CA PHE A 14 -0.83 14.47 -6.07
C PHE A 14 0.06 13.84 -7.16
N ILE A 15 -0.52 13.12 -8.11
CA ILE A 15 0.19 12.54 -9.26
C ILE A 15 0.90 13.64 -10.06
N LYS A 16 0.19 14.75 -10.35
CA LYS A 16 0.75 15.89 -11.09
C LYS A 16 1.89 16.55 -10.31
N LYS A 17 1.70 16.80 -9.01
CA LYS A 17 2.67 17.48 -8.15
C LYS A 17 3.99 16.72 -8.03
N TYR A 18 3.95 15.38 -8.01
CA TYR A 18 5.14 14.55 -7.80
C TYR A 18 5.61 13.81 -9.05
N ASN A 19 5.08 14.17 -10.24
CA ASN A 19 5.46 13.59 -11.54
C ASN A 19 5.30 12.06 -11.60
N LEU A 20 4.18 11.54 -11.08
CA LEU A 20 3.91 10.11 -10.96
C LEU A 20 3.08 9.54 -12.14
N SER A 21 2.79 10.33 -13.17
CA SER A 21 1.87 9.94 -14.26
C SER A 21 2.31 8.68 -15.00
N GLU A 22 3.63 8.52 -15.21
CA GLU A 22 4.20 7.37 -15.92
C GLU A 22 4.84 6.35 -14.99
N LYS A 23 4.53 6.44 -13.69
CA LYS A 23 5.07 5.54 -12.67
C LYS A 23 4.06 4.50 -12.22
N PHE A 24 4.56 3.31 -11.95
CA PHE A 24 3.87 2.31 -11.15
C PHE A 24 4.17 2.60 -9.67
N VAL A 25 3.17 3.12 -8.98
CA VAL A 25 3.33 3.61 -7.60
C VAL A 25 3.02 2.52 -6.60
N ILE A 26 4.01 2.23 -5.72
CA ILE A 26 3.83 1.40 -4.52
C ILE A 26 3.81 2.34 -3.31
N LEU A 27 2.64 2.47 -2.69
CA LEU A 27 2.41 3.43 -1.62
C LEU A 27 2.49 2.78 -0.23
N TYR A 28 3.25 3.37 0.65
CA TYR A 28 3.07 3.25 2.10
C TYR A 28 2.57 4.56 2.68
N SER A 29 1.49 4.53 3.46
CA SER A 29 0.98 5.72 4.15
C SER A 29 0.61 5.37 5.59
N GLY A 30 1.24 6.05 6.56
CA GLY A 30 0.98 5.83 7.98
C GLY A 30 2.18 6.09 8.90
N ASN A 31 2.07 5.65 10.15
CA ASN A 31 3.15 5.75 11.13
C ASN A 31 4.32 4.81 10.74
N ILE A 32 5.51 5.39 10.54
CA ILE A 32 6.75 4.66 10.22
C ILE A 32 7.40 4.19 11.54
N GLY A 33 6.75 3.24 12.19
CA GLY A 33 7.21 2.62 13.43
C GLY A 33 7.51 1.13 13.23
N LYS A 34 7.85 0.42 14.31
CA LYS A 34 8.24 -1.01 14.27
C LYS A 34 7.22 -1.88 13.52
N GLY A 35 5.93 -1.67 13.78
CA GLY A 35 4.85 -2.44 13.13
C GLY A 35 4.65 -2.12 11.64
N SER A 36 5.40 -1.17 11.09
CA SER A 36 5.36 -0.85 9.65
C SER A 36 6.13 -1.85 8.80
N ASN A 37 7.04 -2.64 9.39
CA ASN A 37 7.98 -3.49 8.67
C ASN A 37 8.68 -2.75 7.52
N ILE A 38 8.99 -1.45 7.74
CA ILE A 38 9.52 -0.57 6.70
C ILE A 38 10.84 -1.07 6.10
N LYS A 39 11.60 -1.86 6.86
CA LYS A 39 12.84 -2.49 6.39
C LYS A 39 12.59 -3.45 5.21
N ILE A 40 11.43 -4.12 5.16
CA ILE A 40 11.06 -5.00 4.06
C ILE A 40 10.77 -4.16 2.81
N LEU A 41 10.02 -3.06 2.97
CA LEU A 41 9.75 -2.13 1.87
C LEU A 41 11.05 -1.54 1.30
N ILE A 42 12.01 -1.15 2.17
CA ILE A 42 13.33 -0.66 1.75
C ILE A 42 14.07 -1.74 0.94
N LYS A 43 14.12 -2.98 1.42
CA LYS A 43 14.78 -4.09 0.71
C LYS A 43 14.12 -4.34 -0.66
N LEU A 44 12.79 -4.31 -0.73
CA LEU A 44 12.05 -4.41 -1.98
C LEU A 44 12.43 -3.28 -2.94
N ALA A 45 12.50 -2.05 -2.45
CA ALA A 45 12.92 -0.90 -3.24
C ALA A 45 14.37 -1.02 -3.75
N MET A 46 15.27 -1.61 -2.94
CA MET A 46 16.65 -1.90 -3.36
C MET A 46 16.71 -2.93 -4.49
N ILE A 47 15.91 -4.00 -4.43
CA ILE A 47 15.85 -5.02 -5.49
C ILE A 47 15.32 -4.40 -6.80
N LEU A 48 14.31 -3.54 -6.70
CA LEU A 48 13.60 -2.98 -7.84
C LEU A 48 14.17 -1.61 -8.31
N LYS A 49 15.32 -1.17 -7.80
CA LYS A 49 15.85 0.19 -8.05
C LYS A 49 16.18 0.50 -9.52
N ASP A 50 16.51 -0.53 -10.28
CA ASP A 50 16.92 -0.38 -11.67
C ASP A 50 15.70 -0.27 -12.62
N ASN A 51 14.52 -0.66 -12.17
CA ASN A 51 13.28 -0.50 -12.92
C ASN A 51 12.72 0.92 -12.76
N LYS A 52 13.00 1.77 -13.75
CA LYS A 52 12.63 3.19 -13.72
C LYS A 52 11.12 3.45 -13.79
N LYS A 53 10.31 2.44 -14.10
CA LYS A 53 8.84 2.56 -14.05
C LYS A 53 8.33 2.57 -12.60
N ILE A 54 9.05 2.00 -11.64
CA ILE A 54 8.60 1.83 -10.25
C ILE A 54 8.93 3.05 -9.42
N GLN A 55 7.95 3.53 -8.65
CA GLN A 55 8.14 4.55 -7.63
C GLN A 55 7.52 4.11 -6.30
N PHE A 56 8.34 3.98 -5.28
CA PHE A 56 7.87 3.84 -3.91
C PHE A 56 7.56 5.22 -3.35
N VAL A 57 6.35 5.41 -2.86
CA VAL A 57 5.92 6.63 -2.17
C VAL A 57 5.69 6.29 -0.71
N VAL A 58 6.51 6.84 0.17
CA VAL A 58 6.45 6.60 1.62
C VAL A 58 5.98 7.88 2.28
N ILE A 59 4.77 7.87 2.83
CA ILE A 59 4.14 9.02 3.48
C ILE A 59 3.99 8.74 4.97
N GLY A 60 4.59 9.56 5.81
CA GLY A 60 4.42 9.44 7.25
C GLY A 60 5.58 9.96 8.08
N GLU A 61 5.40 9.83 9.37
CA GLU A 61 6.39 10.12 10.41
C GLU A 61 6.50 8.91 11.35
N GLY A 62 7.55 8.86 12.15
CA GLY A 62 7.75 7.81 13.14
C GLY A 62 9.20 7.51 13.42
N MET A 63 9.43 6.67 14.44
CA MET A 63 10.77 6.40 14.96
C MET A 63 11.67 5.63 14.00
N GLU A 64 11.11 4.98 12.97
CA GLU A 64 11.89 4.27 11.93
C GLU A 64 12.05 5.09 10.64
N LYS A 65 11.54 6.32 10.54
CA LYS A 65 11.75 7.21 9.39
C LYS A 65 13.24 7.44 9.09
N PRO A 66 14.14 7.63 10.11
CA PRO A 66 15.58 7.75 9.85
C PRO A 66 16.21 6.54 9.15
N LEU A 67 15.61 5.35 9.25
CA LEU A 67 16.08 4.16 8.50
C LEU A 67 15.82 4.32 7.00
N VAL A 68 14.67 4.92 6.63
CA VAL A 68 14.34 5.19 5.22
C VAL A 68 15.29 6.25 4.66
N GLU A 69 15.46 7.36 5.39
CA GLU A 69 16.38 8.45 5.01
C GLU A 69 17.81 7.96 4.80
N LYS A 70 18.30 7.15 5.75
CA LYS A 70 19.62 6.53 5.68
C LYS A 70 19.75 5.59 4.48
N ALA A 71 18.74 4.75 4.23
CA ALA A 71 18.75 3.81 3.10
C ALA A 71 18.76 4.55 1.75
N ILE A 72 17.96 5.62 1.60
CA ILE A 72 17.95 6.46 0.41
C ILE A 72 19.37 7.01 0.13
N ALA A 73 20.01 7.57 1.15
CA ALA A 73 21.35 8.16 1.01
C ALA A 73 22.44 7.12 0.74
N GLN A 74 22.41 5.97 1.45
CA GLN A 74 23.46 4.95 1.34
C GLN A 74 23.40 4.12 0.05
N HIS A 75 22.21 3.88 -0.48
CA HIS A 75 21.98 3.03 -1.64
C HIS A 75 21.54 3.78 -2.89
N GLU A 76 21.53 5.13 -2.80
CA GLU A 76 21.13 6.02 -3.90
C GLU A 76 19.75 5.63 -4.48
N LEU A 77 18.76 5.45 -3.57
CA LEU A 77 17.43 4.98 -3.95
C LEU A 77 16.55 6.10 -4.53
N GLU A 78 16.79 6.46 -5.78
CA GLU A 78 15.98 7.43 -6.52
C GLU A 78 14.50 7.00 -6.67
N ASN A 79 14.25 5.69 -6.53
CA ASN A 79 12.90 5.13 -6.62
C ASN A 79 12.10 5.22 -5.32
N ILE A 80 12.61 5.88 -4.27
CA ILE A 80 11.85 6.17 -3.04
C ILE A 80 11.59 7.68 -2.92
N LEU A 81 10.32 8.06 -2.89
CA LEU A 81 9.85 9.39 -2.56
C LEU A 81 9.35 9.38 -1.11
N LEU A 82 10.12 9.96 -0.17
CA LEU A 82 9.77 10.05 1.23
C LEU A 82 9.11 11.41 1.53
N LEU A 83 7.90 11.40 2.06
CA LEU A 83 7.08 12.58 2.32
C LEU A 83 6.56 12.60 3.76
N PRO A 84 6.38 13.76 4.37
CA PRO A 84 5.67 13.90 5.65
C PRO A 84 4.19 13.54 5.50
N TYR A 85 3.45 13.45 6.62
CA TYR A 85 2.00 13.34 6.57
C TYR A 85 1.39 14.41 5.68
N GLN A 86 0.46 13.98 4.84
CA GLN A 86 -0.27 14.90 3.96
C GLN A 86 -1.48 15.49 4.68
N PRO A 87 -1.88 16.73 4.35
CA PRO A 87 -3.13 17.30 4.84
C PRO A 87 -4.32 16.39 4.55
N ILE A 88 -5.35 16.46 5.40
CA ILE A 88 -6.52 15.60 5.29
C ILE A 88 -7.22 15.74 3.93
N ASP A 89 -7.30 16.95 3.39
CA ASP A 89 -7.88 17.24 2.08
C ASP A 89 -7.07 16.63 0.91
N PHE A 90 -5.82 16.28 1.17
CA PHE A 90 -4.92 15.64 0.20
C PHE A 90 -4.91 14.11 0.30
N LEU A 91 -5.58 13.56 1.32
CA LEU A 91 -5.52 12.13 1.61
C LEU A 91 -6.09 11.27 0.48
N SER A 92 -7.26 11.64 -0.05
CA SER A 92 -7.87 10.95 -1.20
C SER A 92 -6.94 10.95 -2.42
N HIS A 93 -6.31 12.07 -2.72
CA HIS A 93 -5.36 12.20 -3.83
C HIS A 93 -4.11 11.34 -3.62
N SER A 94 -3.50 11.38 -2.42
CA SER A 94 -2.29 10.60 -2.13
C SER A 94 -2.56 9.09 -2.14
N LEU A 95 -3.67 8.63 -1.56
CA LEU A 95 -4.04 7.22 -1.57
C LEU A 95 -4.39 6.75 -2.99
N SER A 96 -5.18 7.53 -3.75
CA SER A 96 -5.58 7.19 -5.13
C SER A 96 -4.43 7.26 -6.14
N SER A 97 -3.24 7.75 -5.74
CA SER A 97 -2.06 7.75 -6.62
C SER A 97 -1.44 6.37 -6.80
N ALA A 98 -1.77 5.42 -5.93
CA ALA A 98 -1.14 4.11 -5.87
C ALA A 98 -1.70 3.12 -6.89
N ASN A 99 -0.81 2.29 -7.45
CA ASN A 99 -1.15 1.06 -8.17
C ASN A 99 -1.24 -0.12 -7.21
N LEU A 100 -0.36 -0.13 -6.18
CA LEU A 100 -0.38 -1.05 -5.04
C LEU A 100 -0.17 -0.28 -3.74
N ALA A 101 -0.78 -0.72 -2.65
CA ALA A 101 -0.51 -0.20 -1.33
C ALA A 101 0.18 -1.26 -0.46
N TYR A 102 1.35 -0.91 0.08
CA TYR A 102 2.05 -1.75 1.03
C TYR A 102 1.40 -1.68 2.41
N VAL A 103 1.02 -2.83 2.92
CA VAL A 103 0.47 -3.01 4.26
C VAL A 103 1.24 -4.12 4.96
N SER A 104 1.54 -3.95 6.23
CA SER A 104 2.18 -5.00 7.02
C SER A 104 1.49 -5.19 8.36
N VAL A 105 1.56 -6.42 8.86
CA VAL A 105 1.07 -6.81 10.20
C VAL A 105 2.13 -7.68 10.85
N GLU A 106 2.62 -7.23 12.02
CA GLU A 106 3.53 -8.05 12.82
C GLU A 106 2.85 -9.35 13.27
N ASN A 107 3.61 -10.45 13.32
CA ASN A 107 3.11 -11.78 13.69
C ASN A 107 2.39 -11.80 15.06
N LYS A 108 2.78 -10.94 16.01
CA LYS A 108 2.14 -10.84 17.32
C LYS A 108 0.71 -10.29 17.29
N ALA A 109 0.38 -9.49 16.27
CA ALA A 109 -0.93 -8.86 16.07
C ALA A 109 -1.75 -9.53 14.95
N ALA A 110 -1.17 -10.48 14.23
CA ALA A 110 -1.71 -11.06 13.00
C ALA A 110 -3.11 -11.67 13.16
N ASN A 111 -3.40 -12.27 14.29
CA ASN A 111 -4.66 -13.00 14.53
C ASN A 111 -5.77 -12.13 15.15
N VAL A 112 -5.54 -10.84 15.36
CA VAL A 112 -6.45 -10.01 16.16
C VAL A 112 -7.06 -8.84 15.39
N CYS A 113 -6.40 -8.29 14.38
CA CYS A 113 -6.96 -7.14 13.69
C CYS A 113 -6.44 -6.95 12.26
N ILE A 114 -7.28 -6.35 11.43
CA ILE A 114 -6.92 -5.76 10.15
C ILE A 114 -6.50 -4.31 10.41
N PRO A 115 -5.32 -3.85 9.92
CA PRO A 115 -4.91 -2.46 10.10
C PRO A 115 -5.96 -1.48 9.56
N SER A 116 -6.32 -0.47 10.36
CA SER A 116 -7.37 0.50 9.99
C SER A 116 -7.11 1.23 8.67
N LYS A 117 -5.85 1.44 8.31
CA LYS A 117 -5.46 2.03 7.02
C LYS A 117 -5.94 1.22 5.81
N THR A 118 -6.13 -0.10 5.98
CA THR A 118 -6.64 -0.98 4.92
C THR A 118 -8.00 -0.51 4.40
N PHE A 119 -8.89 -0.12 5.30
CA PHE A 119 -10.24 0.34 4.91
C PHE A 119 -10.22 1.61 4.07
N ASN A 120 -9.29 2.54 4.36
CA ASN A 120 -9.11 3.73 3.54
C ASN A 120 -8.59 3.39 2.12
N LEU A 121 -7.71 2.39 2.02
CA LEU A 121 -7.19 1.90 0.74
C LEU A 121 -8.28 1.20 -0.08
N LEU A 122 -9.14 0.40 0.57
CA LEU A 122 -10.29 -0.22 -0.09
C LEU A 122 -11.29 0.83 -0.60
N ASN A 123 -11.55 1.91 0.15
CA ASN A 123 -12.43 2.99 -0.28
C ASN A 123 -11.95 3.69 -1.56
N VAL A 124 -10.63 3.76 -1.79
CA VAL A 124 -10.06 4.32 -3.01
C VAL A 124 -9.69 3.25 -4.05
N GLU A 125 -10.12 2.01 -3.84
CA GLU A 125 -9.92 0.87 -4.74
C GLU A 125 -8.45 0.58 -5.08
N VAL A 126 -7.57 0.66 -4.09
CA VAL A 126 -6.15 0.37 -4.26
C VAL A 126 -5.84 -1.06 -3.82
N PRO A 127 -5.31 -1.92 -4.71
CA PRO A 127 -4.92 -3.28 -4.39
C PRO A 127 -3.80 -3.34 -3.35
N LEU A 128 -3.77 -4.43 -2.58
CA LEU A 128 -2.87 -4.57 -1.44
C LEU A 128 -1.65 -5.44 -1.77
N LEU A 129 -0.47 -4.93 -1.43
CA LEU A 129 0.79 -5.68 -1.32
C LEU A 129 1.04 -5.87 0.18
N CYS A 130 0.72 -7.05 0.70
CA CYS A 130 0.70 -7.28 2.13
C CYS A 130 1.89 -8.12 2.60
N VAL A 131 2.43 -7.76 3.77
CA VAL A 131 3.38 -8.59 4.51
C VAL A 131 2.73 -9.02 5.82
N ALA A 132 2.42 -10.31 5.92
CA ALA A 132 1.78 -10.90 7.09
C ALA A 132 1.99 -12.42 7.11
N SER A 133 1.69 -13.06 8.25
CA SER A 133 1.65 -14.51 8.33
C SER A 133 0.45 -15.09 7.56
N GLU A 134 0.53 -16.35 7.17
CA GLU A 134 -0.53 -17.07 6.44
C GLU A 134 -1.87 -17.08 7.19
N ASN A 135 -1.82 -17.14 8.51
CA ASN A 135 -3.01 -17.21 9.36
C ASN A 135 -3.57 -15.83 9.74
N ALA A 136 -2.96 -14.74 9.28
CA ALA A 136 -3.42 -13.39 9.60
C ALA A 136 -4.80 -13.10 9.01
N GLU A 137 -5.65 -12.37 9.75
CA GLU A 137 -6.99 -12.01 9.28
C GLU A 137 -6.94 -11.20 7.97
N ILE A 138 -5.92 -10.34 7.82
CA ILE A 138 -5.73 -9.60 6.57
C ILE A 138 -5.34 -10.53 5.41
N THR A 139 -4.57 -11.59 5.64
CA THR A 139 -4.23 -12.58 4.62
C THR A 139 -5.48 -13.30 4.14
N LYS A 140 -6.31 -13.78 5.06
CA LYS A 140 -7.60 -14.42 4.73
C LYS A 140 -8.50 -13.49 3.91
N LEU A 141 -8.58 -12.22 4.27
CA LEU A 141 -9.34 -11.22 3.55
C LEU A 141 -8.81 -11.06 2.11
N ILE A 142 -7.49 -10.86 1.97
CA ILE A 142 -6.86 -10.67 0.65
C ILE A 142 -7.08 -11.87 -0.25
N ASP A 143 -6.86 -13.08 0.27
CA ASP A 143 -6.96 -14.32 -0.50
C ASP A 143 -8.42 -14.66 -0.86
N SER A 144 -9.35 -14.51 0.10
CA SER A 144 -10.77 -14.82 -0.15
C SER A 144 -11.45 -13.84 -1.10
N CYS A 145 -11.03 -12.58 -1.08
CA CYS A 145 -11.63 -11.54 -1.92
C CYS A 145 -10.82 -11.23 -3.19
N GLY A 146 -9.60 -11.75 -3.35
CA GLY A 146 -8.76 -11.49 -4.52
C GLY A 146 -8.43 -10.00 -4.70
N ILE A 147 -8.03 -9.32 -3.62
CA ILE A 147 -7.82 -7.87 -3.59
C ILE A 147 -6.35 -7.45 -3.53
N GLY A 148 -5.45 -8.37 -3.82
CA GLY A 148 -4.02 -8.16 -3.76
C GLY A 148 -3.24 -9.45 -3.58
N LYS A 149 -2.08 -9.35 -2.95
CA LYS A 149 -1.22 -10.51 -2.65
C LYS A 149 -0.55 -10.36 -1.29
N THR A 150 -0.51 -11.45 -0.51
CA THR A 150 0.23 -11.52 0.75
C THR A 150 1.53 -12.30 0.59
N PHE A 151 2.55 -11.85 1.31
CA PHE A 151 3.87 -12.48 1.39
C PHE A 151 4.31 -12.57 2.85
N GLN A 152 5.13 -13.58 3.15
CA GLN A 152 5.83 -13.65 4.43
C GLN A 152 7.05 -12.72 4.43
N GLU A 153 7.52 -12.33 5.62
CA GLU A 153 8.58 -11.32 5.80
C GLU A 153 9.92 -11.70 5.13
N ASP A 154 10.20 -12.98 4.97
CA ASP A 154 11.42 -13.52 4.34
C ASP A 154 11.32 -13.68 2.82
N ASN A 155 10.10 -13.64 2.25
CA ASN A 155 9.86 -13.86 0.81
C ASN A 155 9.91 -12.55 0.01
N ILE A 156 11.00 -11.78 0.15
CA ILE A 156 11.16 -10.49 -0.53
C ILE A 156 11.37 -10.67 -2.05
N THR A 157 12.08 -11.72 -2.44
CA THR A 157 12.29 -12.05 -3.86
C THR A 157 10.95 -12.35 -4.55
N GLY A 158 10.13 -13.23 -3.96
CA GLY A 158 8.79 -13.50 -4.52
C GLY A 158 7.88 -12.26 -4.57
N MET A 159 8.07 -11.32 -3.64
CA MET A 159 7.37 -10.03 -3.67
C MET A 159 7.85 -9.17 -4.85
N ALA A 160 9.16 -9.14 -5.11
CA ALA A 160 9.72 -8.41 -6.25
C ALA A 160 9.24 -9.01 -7.58
N ASP A 161 9.32 -10.34 -7.74
CA ASP A 161 8.84 -11.05 -8.92
C ASP A 161 7.34 -10.77 -9.19
N PHE A 162 6.53 -10.75 -8.13
CA PHE A 162 5.12 -10.41 -8.25
C PHE A 162 4.94 -8.98 -8.75
N VAL A 163 5.63 -8.00 -8.17
CA VAL A 163 5.55 -6.59 -8.61
C VAL A 163 5.95 -6.48 -10.08
N GLU A 164 7.04 -7.09 -10.51
CA GLU A 164 7.48 -7.07 -11.90
C GLU A 164 6.47 -7.72 -12.84
N SER A 165 5.82 -8.80 -12.41
CA SER A 165 4.81 -9.50 -13.21
C SER A 165 3.54 -8.70 -13.48
N ILE A 166 3.24 -7.71 -12.63
CA ILE A 166 1.98 -6.95 -12.72
C ILE A 166 2.14 -5.52 -13.24
N ILE A 167 3.38 -4.99 -13.32
CA ILE A 167 3.61 -3.61 -13.77
C ILE A 167 3.02 -3.36 -15.17
N ASP A 168 3.23 -4.30 -16.07
CA ASP A 168 2.74 -4.21 -17.46
C ASP A 168 1.47 -5.05 -17.67
N ASN A 169 0.86 -5.55 -16.58
CA ASN A 169 -0.38 -6.34 -16.61
C ASN A 169 -1.56 -5.54 -16.06
N GLU A 170 -2.05 -4.59 -16.85
CA GLU A 170 -3.21 -3.78 -16.48
C GLU A 170 -4.45 -4.64 -16.16
N GLY A 171 -4.62 -5.77 -16.86
CA GLY A 171 -5.73 -6.69 -16.62
C GLY A 171 -5.76 -7.22 -15.19
N LYS A 172 -4.59 -7.56 -14.62
CA LYS A 172 -4.51 -8.06 -13.23
C LYS A 172 -4.81 -6.97 -12.20
N ILE A 173 -4.33 -5.75 -12.45
CA ILE A 173 -4.65 -4.59 -11.60
C ILE A 173 -6.14 -4.27 -11.65
N MET A 174 -6.74 -4.32 -12.83
CA MET A 174 -8.19 -4.10 -13.01
C MET A 174 -9.03 -5.17 -12.33
N GLU A 175 -8.60 -6.44 -12.39
CA GLU A 175 -9.24 -7.55 -11.65
C GLU A 175 -9.27 -7.26 -10.15
N PHE A 176 -8.12 -6.93 -9.54
CA PHE A 176 -8.05 -6.57 -8.11
C PHE A 176 -8.97 -5.38 -7.77
N LYS A 177 -8.95 -4.33 -8.59
CA LYS A 177 -9.82 -3.15 -8.38
C LYS A 177 -11.29 -3.49 -8.47
N SER A 178 -11.69 -4.31 -9.44
CA SER A 178 -13.07 -4.79 -9.57
C SER A 178 -13.51 -5.59 -8.35
N ASN A 179 -12.65 -6.46 -7.84
CA ASN A 179 -12.91 -7.23 -6.64
C ASN A 179 -13.09 -6.31 -5.42
N ILE A 180 -12.22 -5.29 -5.26
CA ILE A 180 -12.35 -4.31 -4.18
C ILE A 180 -13.67 -3.54 -4.32
N HIS A 181 -14.02 -3.11 -5.53
CA HIS A 181 -15.26 -2.39 -5.79
C HIS A 181 -16.49 -3.17 -5.30
N ASN A 182 -16.51 -4.48 -5.52
CA ASN A 182 -17.62 -5.35 -5.14
C ASN A 182 -17.77 -5.53 -3.62
N ILE A 183 -16.69 -5.37 -2.84
CA ILE A 183 -16.69 -5.64 -1.39
C ILE A 183 -16.56 -4.38 -0.53
N LYS A 184 -16.15 -3.23 -1.07
CA LYS A 184 -15.82 -2.03 -0.27
C LYS A 184 -16.97 -1.54 0.61
N ASP A 185 -18.20 -1.70 0.14
CA ASP A 185 -19.38 -1.27 0.89
C ASP A 185 -19.66 -2.15 2.12
N ASP A 186 -19.23 -3.42 2.09
CA ASP A 186 -19.31 -4.32 3.26
C ASP A 186 -18.41 -3.87 4.41
N PHE A 187 -17.32 -3.17 4.09
CA PHE A 187 -16.37 -2.60 5.04
C PHE A 187 -16.61 -1.11 5.33
N SER A 188 -17.71 -0.56 4.84
CA SER A 188 -18.07 0.83 5.11
C SER A 188 -18.47 1.02 6.56
N TYR A 189 -18.28 2.26 7.07
CA TYR A 189 -18.72 2.65 8.41
C TYR A 189 -20.21 2.34 8.68
N LEU A 190 -21.05 2.35 7.64
CA LEU A 190 -22.47 2.03 7.72
C LEU A 190 -22.75 0.56 8.11
N ASN A 191 -21.80 -0.33 7.86
CA ASN A 191 -21.89 -1.74 8.19
C ASN A 191 -21.17 -2.11 9.50
N ALA A 192 -20.47 -1.18 10.15
CA ALA A 192 -19.80 -1.42 11.44
C ALA A 192 -20.77 -1.93 12.51
N SER A 193 -22.05 -1.53 12.46
CA SER A 193 -23.10 -2.02 13.36
C SER A 193 -23.43 -3.52 13.22
N LYS A 194 -23.07 -4.16 12.09
CA LYS A 194 -23.27 -5.60 11.88
C LYS A 194 -22.24 -6.44 12.67
N PHE A 195 -21.13 -5.84 13.08
CA PHE A 195 -20.04 -6.49 13.80
C PHE A 195 -20.01 -6.18 15.30
N VAL A 196 -20.90 -5.31 15.78
CA VAL A 196 -21.10 -5.04 17.20
C VAL A 196 -22.30 -5.89 17.65
N LYS A 197 -22.01 -7.11 18.12
CA LYS A 197 -22.93 -7.93 18.90
C LYS A 197 -22.55 -7.85 20.37
#